data_e393f803e92f24ecab92de71f943eded
#
_entry.id   e393f803e92f24ecab92de71f943eded
#
_cell.length_a   1.000
_cell.length_b   1.000
_cell.length_c   1.000
_cell.angle_alpha   90.00
_cell.angle_beta   90.00
_cell.angle_gamma   90.00
#
_symmetry.space_group_name_H-M   'P 1'
#
loop_
_entity.id
_entity.type
_entity.pdbx_description
1 polymer ?
#
loop_
_entity_poly.entity_id
_entity_poly.type
_entity_poly.pdbx_seq_one_letter_code
_entity_poly.pdbx_strand_id
1 'polypeptide(L)'
;EKILKAPLLSILREIERNSPYEGQGDETLFENYGLCRWPEVLQFCGGISVWLGEEPIRFYGECYGAYLNSETFRHIKRLELSGVERVLFIENLANYLWYLKKRSPSELVIWHGGFYSPLRGRWFREIHEAGKRAGSAISYFHWSDIDLGGFRIFARLKRNIVPELKPYRM
;
A
#
# COMPACT_ATOMS: atom_id res chain seq x y z
N GLU A 1 -7.60 -16.97 7.58
CA GLU A 1 -6.75 -17.24 6.41
C GLU A 1 -5.58 -18.19 6.74
N LYS A 2 -4.80 -17.93 7.78
CA LYS A 2 -3.68 -18.83 8.18
C LYS A 2 -4.11 -20.21 8.65
N ILE A 3 -5.29 -20.35 9.23
CA ILE A 3 -5.77 -21.63 9.83
C ILE A 3 -6.14 -22.65 8.77
N LEU A 4 -6.60 -22.22 7.60
CA LEU A 4 -7.05 -23.12 6.52
C LEU A 4 -5.96 -23.45 5.49
N LYS A 5 -4.87 -22.66 5.41
CA LYS A 5 -3.83 -22.84 4.40
C LYS A 5 -3.13 -24.20 4.50
N ALA A 6 -2.70 -24.60 5.66
CA ALA A 6 -1.95 -25.84 5.83
C ALA A 6 -2.80 -27.11 5.59
N PRO A 7 -4.03 -27.24 6.11
CA PRO A 7 -4.92 -28.35 5.78
C PRO A 7 -5.24 -28.42 4.29
N LEU A 8 -5.52 -27.28 3.64
CA LEU A 8 -5.83 -27.24 2.23
C LEU A 8 -4.63 -27.67 1.37
N LEU A 9 -3.43 -27.18 1.68
CA LEU A 9 -2.20 -27.64 1.00
C LEU A 9 -1.99 -29.16 1.13
N SER A 10 -2.24 -29.72 2.30
CA SER A 10 -2.13 -31.16 2.52
C SER A 10 -3.06 -31.94 1.60
N ILE A 11 -4.32 -31.49 1.47
CA ILE A 11 -5.31 -32.11 0.57
C ILE A 11 -4.88 -31.97 -0.89
N LEU A 12 -4.49 -30.77 -1.33
CA LEU A 12 -4.10 -30.53 -2.72
C LEU A 12 -2.84 -31.34 -3.08
N ARG A 13 -1.86 -31.46 -2.18
CA ARG A 13 -0.67 -32.29 -2.42
C ARG A 13 -1.00 -33.78 -2.50
N GLU A 14 -2.00 -34.24 -1.76
CA GLU A 14 -2.46 -35.62 -1.85
C GLU A 14 -3.15 -35.89 -3.20
N ILE A 15 -3.96 -34.94 -3.68
CA ILE A 15 -4.62 -35.00 -4.99
C ILE A 15 -3.56 -35.03 -6.12
N GLU A 16 -2.51 -34.20 -5.99
CA GLU A 16 -1.45 -34.10 -6.99
C GLU A 16 -0.37 -35.18 -6.90
N ARG A 17 -0.47 -36.08 -5.93
CA ARG A 17 0.47 -37.21 -5.81
C ARG A 17 0.42 -38.06 -7.10
N ASN A 18 1.59 -38.26 -7.70
CA ASN A 18 1.78 -38.93 -8.99
C ASN A 18 1.20 -38.17 -10.21
N SER A 19 0.86 -36.89 -10.07
CA SER A 19 0.50 -36.03 -11.21
C SER A 19 1.74 -35.38 -11.83
N PRO A 20 1.64 -34.85 -13.08
CA PRO A 20 2.69 -34.05 -13.68
C PRO A 20 3.07 -32.78 -12.89
N TYR A 21 2.24 -32.40 -11.91
CA TYR A 21 2.37 -31.21 -11.08
C TYR A 21 2.94 -31.50 -9.68
N GLU A 22 3.31 -32.77 -9.42
CA GLU A 22 3.92 -33.15 -8.16
C GLU A 22 5.22 -32.39 -7.91
N GLY A 23 5.40 -31.87 -6.69
CA GLY A 23 6.60 -31.13 -6.30
C GLY A 23 6.60 -29.65 -6.66
N GLN A 24 5.53 -29.12 -7.25
CA GLN A 24 5.40 -27.67 -7.47
C GLN A 24 5.31 -26.88 -6.17
N GLY A 25 5.72 -25.59 -6.23
CA GLY A 25 5.61 -24.68 -5.11
C GLY A 25 4.16 -24.44 -4.67
N ASP A 26 3.96 -24.09 -3.40
CA ASP A 26 2.61 -23.89 -2.82
C ASP A 26 1.75 -22.89 -3.60
N GLU A 27 2.35 -21.80 -4.10
CA GLU A 27 1.60 -20.76 -4.83
C GLU A 27 1.12 -21.29 -6.19
N THR A 28 1.99 -21.95 -6.93
CA THR A 28 1.64 -22.55 -8.22
C THR A 28 0.57 -23.62 -8.05
N LEU A 29 0.68 -24.43 -6.99
CA LEU A 29 -0.32 -25.44 -6.67
C LEU A 29 -1.69 -24.81 -6.41
N PHE A 30 -1.77 -23.72 -5.64
CA PHE A 30 -3.02 -23.01 -5.43
C PHE A 30 -3.59 -22.43 -6.73
N GLU A 31 -2.74 -21.84 -7.58
CA GLU A 31 -3.14 -21.25 -8.86
C GLU A 31 -3.75 -22.30 -9.81
N ASN A 32 -3.20 -23.51 -9.86
CA ASN A 32 -3.74 -24.62 -10.65
C ASN A 32 -5.18 -24.98 -10.27
N TYR A 33 -5.56 -24.73 -9.01
CA TYR A 33 -6.93 -24.92 -8.50
C TYR A 33 -7.76 -23.64 -8.46
N GLY A 34 -7.33 -22.57 -9.14
CA GLY A 34 -8.03 -21.28 -9.17
C GLY A 34 -8.00 -20.51 -7.85
N LEU A 35 -7.12 -20.89 -6.93
CA LEU A 35 -6.95 -20.26 -5.62
C LEU A 35 -5.85 -19.21 -5.67
N CYS A 36 -6.14 -18.08 -6.29
CA CYS A 36 -5.19 -16.97 -6.39
C CYS A 36 -5.20 -16.11 -5.14
N ARG A 37 -4.02 -15.64 -4.77
CA ARG A 37 -3.92 -14.62 -3.73
C ARG A 37 -4.47 -13.30 -4.28
N TRP A 38 -5.46 -12.72 -3.60
CA TRP A 38 -5.96 -11.41 -3.98
C TRP A 38 -4.84 -10.36 -3.88
N PRO A 39 -4.62 -9.56 -4.92
CA PRO A 39 -3.61 -8.51 -4.87
C PRO A 39 -3.85 -7.53 -3.72
N GLU A 40 -2.79 -7.10 -3.05
CA GLU A 40 -2.91 -6.03 -2.07
C GLU A 40 -3.36 -4.75 -2.77
N VAL A 41 -4.22 -3.99 -2.10
CA VAL A 41 -4.71 -2.71 -2.60
C VAL A 41 -3.94 -1.59 -1.91
N LEU A 42 -3.47 -0.65 -2.72
CA LEU A 42 -2.83 0.59 -2.31
C LEU A 42 -3.85 1.71 -2.53
N GLN A 43 -4.43 2.21 -1.45
CA GLN A 43 -5.49 3.22 -1.50
C GLN A 43 -4.95 4.58 -1.13
N PHE A 44 -5.24 5.58 -1.96
CA PHE A 44 -4.78 6.95 -1.77
C PHE A 44 -5.71 7.97 -2.43
N CYS A 45 -5.54 9.25 -2.10
CA CYS A 45 -6.22 10.37 -2.73
C CYS A 45 -5.28 11.58 -2.77
N GLY A 46 -5.01 12.10 -3.96
CA GLY A 46 -4.12 13.26 -4.16
C GLY A 46 -3.30 13.18 -5.43
N GLY A 47 -2.50 14.19 -5.68
CA GLY A 47 -1.73 14.36 -6.90
C GLY A 47 -0.57 13.39 -7.04
N ILE A 48 -0.80 12.25 -7.69
CA ILE A 48 0.22 11.27 -8.06
C ILE A 48 0.19 11.03 -9.57
N SER A 49 1.35 10.98 -10.19
CA SER A 49 1.54 10.50 -11.56
C SER A 49 2.41 9.24 -11.54
N VAL A 50 1.98 8.20 -12.24
CA VAL A 50 2.71 6.94 -12.35
C VAL A 50 2.91 6.55 -13.82
N TRP A 51 4.07 6.01 -14.14
CA TRP A 51 4.43 5.54 -15.48
C TRP A 51 4.54 4.03 -15.49
N LEU A 52 3.72 3.39 -16.28
CA LEU A 52 3.84 1.96 -16.65
C LEU A 52 4.50 1.82 -18.02
N GLY A 53 4.20 2.74 -18.94
CA GLY A 53 4.75 2.90 -20.29
C GLY A 53 5.43 4.25 -20.47
N GLU A 54 5.19 4.87 -21.63
CA GLU A 54 5.74 6.19 -22.00
C GLU A 54 4.89 7.32 -21.40
N GLU A 55 3.57 7.17 -21.40
CA GLU A 55 2.64 8.17 -20.88
C GLU A 55 2.28 7.93 -19.41
N PRO A 56 2.11 9.01 -18.62
CA PRO A 56 1.71 8.91 -17.23
C PRO A 56 0.20 8.67 -17.06
N ILE A 57 -0.13 7.82 -16.08
CA ILE A 57 -1.47 7.80 -15.49
C ILE A 57 -1.47 8.80 -14.36
N ARG A 58 -2.37 9.80 -14.41
CA ARG A 58 -2.43 10.91 -13.45
C ARG A 58 -3.65 10.77 -12.53
N PHE A 59 -3.42 10.91 -11.25
CA PHE A 59 -4.44 10.97 -10.20
C PHE A 59 -4.41 12.35 -9.57
N TYR A 60 -5.55 13.02 -9.47
CA TYR A 60 -5.65 14.41 -8.98
C TYR A 60 -6.42 14.57 -7.67
N GLY A 61 -6.93 13.51 -7.11
CA GLY A 61 -7.70 13.55 -5.87
C GLY A 61 -9.20 13.45 -6.10
N GLU A 62 -9.61 12.40 -6.75
CA GLU A 62 -10.99 11.98 -6.92
C GLU A 62 -11.70 11.89 -5.57
N CYS A 63 -13.00 12.15 -5.52
CA CYS A 63 -13.79 12.33 -4.28
C CYS A 63 -13.62 11.25 -3.22
N TYR A 64 -13.38 10.01 -3.62
CA TYR A 64 -13.20 8.87 -2.71
C TYR A 64 -11.84 8.20 -2.84
N GLY A 65 -10.90 8.86 -3.54
CA GLY A 65 -9.58 8.35 -3.79
C GLY A 65 -9.49 7.34 -4.94
N ALA A 66 -8.28 6.84 -5.14
CA ALA A 66 -7.93 5.87 -6.16
C ALA A 66 -7.35 4.60 -5.55
N TYR A 67 -7.35 3.53 -6.33
CA TYR A 67 -6.77 2.25 -5.96
C TYR A 67 -5.73 1.84 -6.99
N LEU A 68 -4.57 1.41 -6.49
CA LEU A 68 -3.61 0.63 -7.26
C LEU A 68 -3.49 -0.74 -6.62
N ASN A 69 -3.57 -1.79 -7.42
CA ASN A 69 -3.26 -3.11 -6.90
C ASN A 69 -1.75 -3.37 -6.91
N SER A 70 -1.34 -4.34 -6.11
CA SER A 70 0.06 -4.69 -5.92
C SER A 70 0.76 -5.13 -7.21
N GLU A 71 0.04 -5.76 -8.11
CA GLU A 71 0.61 -6.22 -9.38
C GLU A 71 0.91 -5.03 -10.31
N THR A 72 -0.03 -4.09 -10.45
CA THR A 72 0.20 -2.84 -11.16
C THR A 72 1.39 -2.08 -10.58
N PHE A 73 1.47 -1.99 -9.24
CA PHE A 73 2.57 -1.29 -8.58
C PHE A 73 3.95 -1.88 -8.91
N ARG A 74 4.07 -3.20 -9.06
CA ARG A 74 5.34 -3.86 -9.44
C ARG A 74 5.88 -3.41 -10.81
N HIS A 75 5.00 -2.95 -11.69
CA HIS A 75 5.34 -2.50 -13.04
C HIS A 75 5.54 -0.98 -13.15
N ILE A 76 5.35 -0.22 -12.07
CA ILE A 76 5.60 1.22 -12.07
C ILE A 76 7.11 1.48 -12.25
N LYS A 77 7.44 2.17 -13.33
CA LYS A 77 8.81 2.57 -13.68
C LYS A 77 9.21 3.89 -13.01
N ARG A 78 8.24 4.78 -12.81
CA ARG A 78 8.44 6.13 -12.25
C ARG A 78 7.17 6.57 -11.53
N LEU A 79 7.36 7.28 -10.42
CA LEU A 79 6.32 7.93 -9.63
C LEU A 79 6.72 9.37 -9.34
N GLU A 80 5.78 10.30 -9.52
CA GLU A 80 5.95 11.71 -9.18
C GLU A 80 4.75 12.22 -8.39
N LEU A 81 5.02 13.20 -7.55
CA LEU A 81 4.00 13.94 -6.80
C LEU A 81 3.74 15.27 -7.51
N SER A 82 2.47 15.58 -7.75
CA SER A 82 2.04 16.79 -8.48
C SER A 82 1.24 17.71 -7.56
N GLY A 83 1.80 18.88 -7.23
CA GLY A 83 1.14 19.87 -6.37
C GLY A 83 0.92 19.41 -4.93
N VAL A 84 1.75 18.48 -4.44
CA VAL A 84 1.65 17.94 -3.07
C VAL A 84 2.57 18.69 -2.13
N GLU A 85 2.00 19.28 -1.08
CA GLU A 85 2.72 19.95 0.02
C GLU A 85 2.68 19.14 1.31
N ARG A 86 1.71 18.23 1.42
CA ARG A 86 1.52 17.39 2.60
C ARG A 86 1.17 15.97 2.23
N VAL A 87 1.80 15.01 2.89
CA VAL A 87 1.44 13.58 2.83
C VAL A 87 0.91 13.16 4.20
N LEU A 88 -0.29 12.57 4.23
CA LEU A 88 -0.92 12.08 5.45
C LEU A 88 -1.20 10.58 5.35
N PHE A 89 -0.56 9.81 6.22
CA PHE A 89 -0.83 8.39 6.38
C PHE A 89 -1.91 8.19 7.43
N ILE A 90 -3.02 7.52 7.08
CA ILE A 90 -4.13 7.24 8.00
C ILE A 90 -4.29 5.73 8.17
N GLU A 91 -4.34 5.28 9.41
CA GLU A 91 -4.48 3.87 9.74
C GLU A 91 -5.91 3.36 9.53
N ASN A 92 -6.89 4.04 10.12
CA ASN A 92 -8.28 3.63 10.13
C ASN A 92 -9.01 4.04 8.85
N LEU A 93 -9.71 3.08 8.21
CA LEU A 93 -10.42 3.33 6.95
C LEU A 93 -11.56 4.35 7.10
N ALA A 94 -12.30 4.32 8.21
CA ALA A 94 -13.40 5.26 8.43
C ALA A 94 -12.85 6.69 8.58
N ASN A 95 -11.74 6.86 9.30
CA ASN A 95 -11.04 8.15 9.42
C ASN A 95 -10.50 8.63 8.07
N TYR A 96 -9.95 7.73 7.26
CA TYR A 96 -9.52 8.05 5.89
C TYR A 96 -10.69 8.56 5.05
N LEU A 97 -11.78 7.83 4.94
CA LEU A 97 -12.95 8.22 4.15
C LEU A 97 -13.59 9.52 4.65
N TRP A 98 -13.64 9.72 5.97
CA TRP A 98 -14.12 10.96 6.56
C TRP A 98 -13.21 12.15 6.22
N TYR A 99 -11.87 11.95 6.26
CA TYR A 99 -10.90 12.99 5.99
C TYR A 99 -10.92 13.44 4.53
N LEU A 100 -11.16 12.55 3.59
CA LEU A 100 -11.22 12.88 2.16
C LEU A 100 -12.22 14.01 1.86
N LYS A 101 -13.32 14.09 2.61
CA LYS A 101 -14.33 15.17 2.47
C LYS A 101 -13.81 16.56 2.86
N LYS A 102 -12.70 16.63 3.58
CA LYS A 102 -12.09 17.85 4.12
C LYS A 102 -10.66 18.06 3.64
N ARG A 103 -10.17 17.16 2.81
CA ARG A 103 -8.82 17.19 2.28
C ARG A 103 -8.56 18.47 1.50
N SER A 104 -7.38 19.09 1.72
CA SER A 104 -6.91 20.15 0.83
C SER A 104 -6.45 19.58 -0.53
N PRO A 105 -6.59 20.32 -1.65
CA PRO A 105 -6.06 19.88 -2.95
C PRO A 105 -4.55 19.55 -2.94
N SER A 106 -3.77 20.25 -2.10
CA SER A 106 -2.32 20.03 -1.98
C SER A 106 -1.94 18.86 -1.02
N GLU A 107 -2.90 18.06 -0.60
CA GLU A 107 -2.63 16.89 0.25
C GLU A 107 -2.70 15.59 -0.52
N LEU A 108 -1.73 14.72 -0.28
CA LEU A 108 -1.79 13.30 -0.61
C LEU A 108 -2.14 12.52 0.65
N VAL A 109 -3.30 11.89 0.66
CA VAL A 109 -3.77 11.06 1.77
C VAL A 109 -3.67 9.59 1.40
N ILE A 110 -3.09 8.78 2.28
CA ILE A 110 -2.82 7.36 2.06
C ILE A 110 -3.46 6.57 3.19
N TRP A 111 -4.29 5.60 2.83
CA TRP A 111 -4.73 4.59 3.79
C TRP A 111 -3.72 3.45 3.88
N HIS A 112 -3.20 3.19 5.09
CA HIS A 112 -2.19 2.15 5.28
C HIS A 112 -2.70 0.91 6.03
N GLY A 113 -3.84 0.99 6.74
CA GLY A 113 -4.53 -0.18 7.31
C GLY A 113 -3.72 -0.96 8.35
N GLY A 114 -3.06 -0.28 9.26
CA GLY A 114 -2.28 -0.90 10.33
C GLY A 114 -0.84 -1.26 9.92
N PHE A 115 -0.32 -2.37 10.42
CA PHE A 115 1.02 -2.83 10.07
C PHE A 115 1.11 -3.15 8.57
N TYR A 116 1.92 -2.38 7.87
CA TYR A 116 2.08 -2.53 6.43
C TYR A 116 2.98 -3.73 6.06
N SER A 117 2.62 -4.39 4.97
CA SER A 117 3.41 -5.44 4.33
C SER A 117 4.72 -4.88 3.74
N PRO A 118 5.69 -5.72 3.39
CA PRO A 118 6.90 -5.28 2.67
C PRO A 118 6.58 -4.52 1.38
N LEU A 119 5.53 -4.91 0.66
CA LEU A 119 5.11 -4.27 -0.59
C LEU A 119 4.53 -2.87 -0.35
N ARG A 120 3.63 -2.72 0.64
CA ARG A 120 3.14 -1.39 1.04
C ARG A 120 4.25 -0.51 1.56
N GLY A 121 5.20 -1.06 2.31
CA GLY A 121 6.39 -0.34 2.76
C GLY A 121 7.26 0.16 1.58
N ARG A 122 7.36 -0.62 0.50
CA ARG A 122 8.02 -0.19 -0.73
C ARG A 122 7.26 0.95 -1.39
N TRP A 123 5.92 0.87 -1.49
CA TRP A 123 5.07 1.95 -1.99
C TRP A 123 5.26 3.26 -1.21
N PHE A 124 5.25 3.21 0.12
CA PHE A 124 5.46 4.39 0.96
C PHE A 124 6.85 5.00 0.78
N ARG A 125 7.86 4.16 0.57
CA ARG A 125 9.22 4.62 0.28
C ARG A 125 9.30 5.31 -1.08
N GLU A 126 8.67 4.78 -2.11
CA GLU A 126 8.63 5.42 -3.44
C GLU A 126 7.94 6.79 -3.40
N ILE A 127 6.87 6.94 -2.62
CA ILE A 127 6.21 8.23 -2.40
C ILE A 127 7.16 9.22 -1.69
N HIS A 128 7.84 8.77 -0.65
CA HIS A 128 8.80 9.60 0.07
C HIS A 128 9.97 10.05 -0.82
N GLU A 129 10.55 9.14 -1.59
CA GLU A 129 11.62 9.47 -2.54
C GLU A 129 11.13 10.39 -3.68
N ALA A 130 9.89 10.21 -4.16
CA ALA A 130 9.29 11.13 -5.12
C ALA A 130 9.13 12.53 -4.54
N GLY A 131 8.75 12.63 -3.26
CA GLY A 131 8.69 13.92 -2.56
C GLY A 131 10.04 14.60 -2.45
N LYS A 132 11.10 13.87 -2.15
CA LYS A 132 12.47 14.41 -2.16
C LYS A 132 12.89 14.91 -3.54
N ARG A 133 12.57 14.15 -4.60
CA ARG A 133 12.89 14.55 -5.99
C ARG A 133 12.12 15.79 -6.45
N ALA A 134 10.93 16.04 -5.91
CA ALA A 134 10.11 17.20 -6.28
C ALA A 134 10.73 18.54 -5.87
N GLY A 135 11.76 18.55 -5.00
CA GLY A 135 12.48 19.75 -4.57
C GLY A 135 11.65 20.71 -3.69
N SER A 136 10.39 20.43 -3.44
CA SER A 136 9.52 21.18 -2.52
C SER A 136 9.55 20.57 -1.12
N ALA A 137 9.42 21.41 -0.09
CA ALA A 137 9.38 20.96 1.30
C ALA A 137 8.03 20.30 1.59
N ILE A 138 7.94 18.98 1.40
CA ILE A 138 6.74 18.21 1.73
C ILE A 138 6.75 17.86 3.22
N SER A 139 5.63 18.11 3.89
CA SER A 139 5.41 17.72 5.28
C SER A 139 4.72 16.37 5.37
N TYR A 140 5.21 15.48 6.24
CA TYR A 140 4.70 14.12 6.40
C TYR A 140 4.05 13.95 7.76
N PHE A 141 2.84 13.40 7.77
CA PHE A 141 2.05 13.18 8.98
C PHE A 141 1.47 11.77 9.04
N HIS A 142 1.21 11.31 10.25
CA HIS A 142 0.59 10.03 10.53
C HIS A 142 -0.55 10.19 11.54
N TRP A 143 -1.68 9.58 11.22
CA TRP A 143 -2.85 9.50 12.06
C TRP A 143 -3.22 8.05 12.32
N SER A 144 -3.08 7.61 13.55
CA SER A 144 -3.48 6.29 14.05
C SER A 144 -4.23 6.41 15.35
N ASP A 145 -4.73 5.29 15.84
CA ASP A 145 -5.32 5.21 17.16
C ASP A 145 -4.28 5.47 18.26
N ILE A 146 -4.73 6.06 19.38
CA ILE A 146 -3.86 6.38 20.53
C ILE A 146 -3.76 5.13 21.41
N ASP A 147 -3.05 4.14 20.89
CA ASP A 147 -2.75 2.90 21.58
C ASP A 147 -1.34 2.41 21.26
N LEU A 148 -0.92 1.31 21.91
CA LEU A 148 0.41 0.74 21.69
C LEU A 148 0.63 0.28 20.24
N GLY A 149 -0.42 -0.15 19.55
CA GLY A 149 -0.39 -0.54 18.14
C GLY A 149 -0.06 0.63 17.24
N GLY A 150 -0.82 1.74 17.36
CA GLY A 150 -0.63 2.97 16.62
C GLY A 150 0.75 3.58 16.83
N PHE A 151 1.24 3.61 18.09
CA PHE A 151 2.60 4.08 18.39
C PHE A 151 3.68 3.21 17.73
N ARG A 152 3.52 1.89 17.72
CA ARG A 152 4.46 0.97 17.05
C ARG A 152 4.47 1.15 15.54
N ILE A 153 3.31 1.35 14.93
CA ILE A 153 3.19 1.61 13.49
C ILE A 153 3.85 2.93 13.13
N PHE A 154 3.55 4.00 13.89
CA PHE A 154 4.20 5.31 13.74
C PHE A 154 5.72 5.21 13.84
N ALA A 155 6.24 4.59 14.89
CA ALA A 155 7.67 4.42 15.11
C ALA A 155 8.34 3.61 13.98
N ARG A 156 7.68 2.55 13.49
CA ARG A 156 8.17 1.74 12.38
C ARG A 156 8.22 2.53 11.08
N LEU A 157 7.17 3.30 10.76
CA LEU A 157 7.10 4.12 9.55
C LEU A 157 8.16 5.24 9.60
N LYS A 158 8.27 5.93 10.73
CA LYS A 158 9.28 6.97 10.96
C LYS A 158 10.70 6.45 10.83
N ARG A 159 11.02 5.34 11.51
CA ARG A 159 12.39 4.80 11.52
C ARG A 159 12.84 4.25 10.16
N ASN A 160 11.91 3.60 9.42
CA ASN A 160 12.30 2.80 8.27
C ASN A 160 12.02 3.47 6.91
N ILE A 161 11.17 4.51 6.88
CA ILE A 161 10.69 5.08 5.61
C ILE A 161 10.73 6.60 5.61
N VAL A 162 10.10 7.28 6.60
CA VAL A 162 9.92 8.73 6.63
C VAL A 162 10.48 9.30 7.93
N PRO A 163 11.78 9.60 8.01
CA PRO A 163 12.42 10.09 9.27
C PRO A 163 11.81 11.37 9.84
N GLU A 164 11.31 12.26 8.98
CA GLU A 164 10.66 13.52 9.32
C GLU A 164 9.18 13.40 9.70
N LEU A 165 8.63 12.18 9.76
CA LEU A 165 7.23 11.92 10.08
C LEU A 165 6.83 12.54 11.43
N LYS A 166 5.68 13.24 11.43
CA LYS A 166 5.08 13.88 12.60
C LYS A 166 3.72 13.25 12.91
N PRO A 167 3.31 13.21 14.19
CA PRO A 167 1.94 12.82 14.53
C PRO A 167 0.97 13.90 14.05
N TYR A 168 -0.20 13.49 13.54
CA TYR A 168 -1.26 14.41 13.10
C TYR A 168 -2.36 14.53 14.15
N ARG A 169 -2.93 13.42 14.57
CA ARG A 169 -3.94 13.31 15.64
C ARG A 169 -3.69 12.00 16.37
N MET A 170 -2.84 12.04 17.35
CA MET A 170 -2.50 10.93 18.24
C MET A 170 -2.68 11.37 19.66
#